data_83639e1f343adddf8c1ac1fa38df6031
#
_entry.id   83639e1f343adddf8c1ac1fa38df6031
#
_cell.length_a   1.000
_cell.length_b   1.000
_cell.length_c   1.000
_cell.angle_alpha   90.00
_cell.angle_beta   90.00
_cell.angle_gamma   90.00
#
_symmetry.space_group_name_H-M   'P 1'
#
loop_
_entity.id
_entity.type
_entity.pdbx_description
1 polymer ?
#
loop_
_entity_poly.entity_id
_entity_poly.type
_entity_poly.pdbx_seq_one_letter_code
_entity_poly.pdbx_strand_id
1 'polypeptide(L)'
;MPIPASAIQTKKGSAACRAICANMKQDKYPNIYGVRKNHVDQQRKIIAFLCVIICMLSVAACIIIIKNMQDRNKPDTSASVTSAQQSAQVTPDPSSTAGSDTTLPTDTTAVTPPPSITPGASASAQTITADQRTKALAALSASVKTLLDAQDGRYSVYYMNLNNGETLGYKQKDPMVSASSIKIAYNTYLYKKAADGTLSLDEELAYNSAPYPEGDLETGTGTIQTSANGTKYSLSTLSNLSVTISDNCATNMILRKLGGIDAVNSEYMVPISAVVNYRIPVTYTDYAGQEKTGKQRTSATDLAMYAKNLYTLYKAAPASYEQLMTDLCTTEYTWGIPAGVPDNYKVAHKVGFNPAYGSNNDVGIVFAQEDYVLCVLTESGSDSNGQAIIGQVSKLFSDYVTGCYS
;
A
#
# COMPACT_ATOMS: atom_id res chain seq x y z
N MET A 1 9.11 71.93 5.01
CA MET A 1 10.59 72.05 5.31
C MET A 1 11.14 70.65 5.11
N PRO A 2 12.03 70.40 4.18
CA PRO A 2 12.61 69.06 3.92
C PRO A 2 13.89 68.87 4.74
N ILE A 3 14.16 67.70 5.25
CA ILE A 3 15.34 67.30 5.97
C ILE A 3 16.31 66.63 4.90
N PRO A 4 17.64 66.96 4.97
CA PRO A 4 18.57 66.58 3.92
C PRO A 4 19.13 65.14 4.06
N ALA A 5 19.40 64.53 2.94
CA ALA A 5 20.13 63.25 2.79
C ALA A 5 21.58 63.39 3.17
N SER A 6 22.08 62.54 4.05
CA SER A 6 23.52 62.40 4.38
C SER A 6 24.05 61.07 3.81
N ALA A 7 25.17 61.23 3.09
CA ALA A 7 25.92 60.24 2.37
C ALA A 7 26.46 59.07 3.24
N ILE A 8 26.33 57.85 2.75
CA ILE A 8 27.08 56.67 3.23
C ILE A 8 28.22 56.41 2.27
N GLN A 9 29.42 56.65 2.74
CA GLN A 9 30.68 56.29 2.07
C GLN A 9 30.91 54.76 2.14
N THR A 10 31.09 54.18 0.95
CA THR A 10 31.55 52.81 0.80
C THR A 10 33.04 52.70 1.10
N LYS A 11 33.40 52.04 2.17
CA LYS A 11 34.81 51.64 2.44
C LYS A 11 35.20 50.49 1.51
N LYS A 12 36.20 50.73 0.66
CA LYS A 12 36.91 49.72 -0.14
C LYS A 12 37.55 48.69 0.78
N GLY A 13 37.12 47.39 0.69
CA GLY A 13 37.75 46.26 1.34
C GLY A 13 39.16 46.04 0.80
N SER A 14 40.09 45.85 1.70
CA SER A 14 41.54 45.78 1.47
C SER A 14 41.95 44.58 0.59
N ALA A 15 43.06 44.78 -0.13
CA ALA A 15 43.68 43.78 -1.02
C ALA A 15 44.07 42.45 -0.33
N ALA A 16 44.11 42.40 0.99
CA ALA A 16 44.44 41.20 1.76
C ALA A 16 43.35 40.12 1.73
N CYS A 17 42.05 40.48 1.57
CA CYS A 17 40.96 39.50 1.47
C CYS A 17 40.90 38.79 0.07
N ARG A 18 41.46 39.39 -0.95
CA ARG A 18 41.54 38.76 -2.30
C ARG A 18 42.66 37.74 -2.45
N ALA A 19 43.73 37.87 -1.67
CA ALA A 19 44.88 36.94 -1.69
C ALA A 19 44.57 35.63 -0.94
N ILE A 20 43.67 35.65 0.04
CA ILE A 20 43.29 34.45 0.80
C ILE A 20 42.30 33.54 0.00
N CYS A 21 41.43 34.11 -0.86
CA CYS A 21 40.56 33.36 -1.74
C CYS A 21 41.23 32.78 -2.98
N ALA A 22 42.42 33.28 -3.38
CA ALA A 22 43.11 32.77 -4.55
C ALA A 22 44.00 31.54 -4.31
N ASN A 23 44.38 31.26 -3.07
CA ASN A 23 45.26 30.15 -2.67
C ASN A 23 44.56 28.91 -2.15
N MET A 24 43.23 28.82 -2.20
CA MET A 24 42.46 27.59 -1.83
C MET A 24 41.89 26.84 -3.09
N LYS A 25 42.53 26.99 -4.21
CA LYS A 25 42.21 26.14 -5.39
C LYS A 25 43.50 25.48 -5.86
N GLN A 26 43.75 24.31 -5.33
CA GLN A 26 44.31 23.11 -5.95
C GLN A 26 44.87 22.18 -4.89
N ASP A 27 44.51 20.94 -5.05
CA ASP A 27 44.99 19.73 -4.39
C ASP A 27 44.22 19.24 -3.16
N LYS A 28 43.51 18.17 -3.42
CA LYS A 28 43.14 16.99 -2.63
C LYS A 28 41.64 16.71 -2.52
N TYR A 29 40.98 16.47 -3.67
CA TYR A 29 39.92 15.45 -3.69
C TYR A 29 39.93 14.76 -5.06
N PRO A 30 40.15 13.46 -5.15
CA PRO A 30 40.02 12.75 -6.42
C PRO A 30 38.56 12.78 -6.87
N ASN A 31 38.39 13.00 -8.14
CA ASN A 31 37.16 13.23 -8.88
C ASN A 31 36.15 12.07 -8.70
N ILE A 32 35.41 12.05 -7.60
CA ILE A 32 34.37 11.02 -7.29
C ILE A 32 33.18 11.14 -8.25
N TYR A 33 32.95 12.29 -8.86
CA TYR A 33 31.87 12.52 -9.80
C TYR A 33 32.09 11.84 -11.17
N GLY A 34 33.32 11.67 -11.61
CA GLY A 34 33.65 11.01 -12.89
C GLY A 34 33.43 9.50 -12.84
N VAL A 35 33.68 8.85 -11.72
CA VAL A 35 33.53 7.39 -11.55
C VAL A 35 32.06 6.99 -11.49
N ARG A 36 31.21 7.76 -10.81
CA ARG A 36 29.76 7.48 -10.75
C ARG A 36 29.06 7.65 -12.10
N LYS A 37 29.42 8.66 -12.89
CA LYS A 37 28.82 8.88 -14.20
C LYS A 37 29.12 7.73 -15.17
N ASN A 38 30.34 7.23 -15.16
CA ASN A 38 30.74 6.09 -16.02
C ASN A 38 30.05 4.78 -15.59
N HIS A 39 29.78 4.57 -14.31
CA HIS A 39 29.08 3.36 -13.83
C HIS A 39 27.59 3.37 -14.21
N VAL A 40 26.93 4.51 -14.10
CA VAL A 40 25.52 4.70 -14.51
C VAL A 40 25.35 4.55 -16.02
N ASP A 41 26.29 5.11 -16.80
CA ASP A 41 26.26 4.98 -18.28
C ASP A 41 26.56 3.54 -18.73
N GLN A 42 27.41 2.80 -18.04
CA GLN A 42 27.61 1.36 -18.28
C GLN A 42 26.38 0.54 -17.94
N GLN A 43 25.74 0.80 -16.82
CA GLN A 43 24.50 0.09 -16.45
C GLN A 43 23.38 0.35 -17.45
N ARG A 44 23.20 1.60 -17.91
CA ARG A 44 22.22 1.92 -18.96
C ARG A 44 22.49 1.19 -20.27
N LYS A 45 23.76 1.03 -20.68
CA LYS A 45 24.13 0.27 -21.88
C LYS A 45 23.85 -1.22 -21.70
N ILE A 46 24.09 -1.77 -20.53
CA ILE A 46 23.79 -3.17 -20.22
C ILE A 46 22.27 -3.43 -20.24
N ILE A 47 21.47 -2.56 -19.63
CA ILE A 47 20.01 -2.65 -19.65
C ILE A 47 19.48 -2.54 -21.08
N ALA A 48 19.95 -1.58 -21.87
CA ALA A 48 19.55 -1.44 -23.27
C ALA A 48 19.89 -2.69 -24.09
N PHE A 49 21.06 -3.29 -23.87
CA PHE A 49 21.49 -4.54 -24.53
C PHE A 49 20.61 -5.73 -24.14
N LEU A 50 20.27 -5.86 -22.84
CA LEU A 50 19.35 -6.90 -22.35
C LEU A 50 17.94 -6.74 -22.92
N CYS A 51 17.43 -5.52 -23.04
CA CYS A 51 16.14 -5.27 -23.68
C CYS A 51 16.12 -5.71 -25.15
N VAL A 52 17.20 -5.46 -25.90
CA VAL A 52 17.32 -5.90 -27.30
C VAL A 52 17.32 -7.43 -27.38
N ILE A 53 18.04 -8.14 -26.48
CA ILE A 53 18.03 -9.60 -26.43
C ILE A 53 16.63 -10.15 -26.15
N ILE A 54 15.92 -9.58 -25.20
CA ILE A 54 14.55 -10.00 -24.85
C ILE A 54 13.61 -9.79 -26.05
N CYS A 55 13.71 -8.67 -26.75
CA CYS A 55 12.93 -8.42 -27.98
C CYS A 55 13.27 -9.45 -29.09
N MET A 56 14.53 -9.80 -29.26
CA MET A 56 14.94 -10.80 -30.27
C MET A 56 14.42 -12.19 -29.92
N LEU A 57 14.44 -12.57 -28.64
CA LEU A 57 13.92 -13.86 -28.17
C LEU A 57 12.39 -13.94 -28.32
N SER A 58 11.68 -12.85 -28.07
CA SER A 58 10.21 -12.80 -28.25
C SER A 58 9.81 -12.91 -29.72
N VAL A 59 10.56 -12.29 -30.63
CA VAL A 59 10.34 -12.44 -32.09
C VAL A 59 10.61 -13.86 -32.53
N ALA A 60 11.68 -14.48 -32.05
CA ALA A 60 12.00 -15.88 -32.38
C ALA A 60 10.92 -16.85 -31.86
N ALA A 61 10.40 -16.62 -30.64
CA ALA A 61 9.29 -17.41 -30.11
C ALA A 61 8.00 -17.26 -30.96
N CYS A 62 7.66 -16.06 -31.38
CA CYS A 62 6.54 -15.82 -32.29
C CYS A 62 6.69 -16.56 -33.63
N ILE A 63 7.91 -16.56 -34.22
CA ILE A 63 8.17 -17.27 -35.49
C ILE A 63 8.00 -18.79 -35.31
N ILE A 64 8.46 -19.35 -34.18
CA ILE A 64 8.29 -20.78 -33.86
C ILE A 64 6.81 -21.13 -33.72
N ILE A 65 6.02 -20.29 -33.03
CA ILE A 65 4.58 -20.50 -32.86
C ILE A 65 3.87 -20.47 -34.22
N ILE A 66 4.16 -19.48 -35.07
CA ILE A 66 3.57 -19.36 -36.39
C ILE A 66 3.93 -20.59 -37.26
N LYS A 67 5.19 -21.05 -37.20
CA LYS A 67 5.62 -22.24 -37.94
C LYS A 67 4.91 -23.52 -37.47
N ASN A 68 4.78 -23.69 -36.16
CA ASN A 68 4.02 -24.83 -35.59
C ASN A 68 2.52 -24.79 -35.93
N MET A 69 1.93 -23.59 -36.06
CA MET A 69 0.54 -23.46 -36.52
C MET A 69 0.38 -23.77 -38.00
N GLN A 70 1.37 -23.41 -38.85
CA GLN A 70 1.39 -23.75 -40.28
C GLN A 70 1.59 -25.24 -40.51
N ASP A 71 2.42 -25.91 -39.72
CA ASP A 71 2.66 -27.36 -39.83
C ASP A 71 1.42 -28.21 -39.38
N ARG A 72 0.59 -27.68 -38.47
CA ARG A 72 -0.69 -28.30 -38.06
C ARG A 72 -1.82 -28.17 -39.10
N ASN A 73 -1.68 -27.23 -40.05
CA ASN A 73 -2.70 -26.97 -41.08
C ASN A 73 -2.36 -27.58 -42.45
N LYS A 74 -1.35 -28.47 -42.54
CA LYS A 74 -1.13 -29.25 -43.77
C LYS A 74 -2.16 -30.40 -43.83
N PRO A 75 -2.94 -30.52 -44.91
CA PRO A 75 -3.82 -31.65 -45.09
C PRO A 75 -2.98 -32.92 -45.33
N ASP A 76 -3.21 -33.94 -44.50
CA ASP A 76 -2.66 -35.29 -44.72
C ASP A 76 -3.30 -35.87 -45.98
N THR A 77 -2.48 -35.95 -47.04
CA THR A 77 -2.82 -36.70 -48.25
C THR A 77 -2.12 -38.06 -48.16
N SER A 78 -2.82 -39.07 -47.66
CA SER A 78 -2.71 -40.43 -48.23
C SER A 78 -3.67 -41.46 -47.63
N ALA A 79 -4.33 -42.16 -48.53
CA ALA A 79 -4.95 -43.49 -48.50
C ALA A 79 -6.30 -43.60 -47.80
N SER A 80 -7.38 -43.56 -48.52
CA SER A 80 -8.13 -44.50 -49.34
C SER A 80 -8.56 -45.83 -48.65
N VAL A 81 -9.93 -46.03 -48.74
CA VAL A 81 -10.67 -47.28 -48.86
C VAL A 81 -10.99 -48.00 -47.53
N THR A 82 -12.26 -48.15 -47.11
CA THR A 82 -13.39 -48.86 -47.62
C THR A 82 -14.57 -48.83 -46.64
N SER A 83 -15.72 -48.57 -47.17
CA SER A 83 -17.11 -48.91 -46.84
C SER A 83 -17.42 -49.76 -45.59
N ALA A 84 -18.44 -49.42 -44.82
CA ALA A 84 -19.75 -50.05 -44.83
C ALA A 84 -20.72 -49.41 -43.85
N GLN A 85 -21.94 -49.23 -44.36
CA GLN A 85 -23.18 -48.83 -43.67
C GLN A 85 -23.50 -49.77 -42.47
N GLN A 86 -24.12 -49.24 -41.42
CA GLN A 86 -25.50 -49.58 -41.09
C GLN A 86 -26.06 -48.75 -39.94
N SER A 87 -27.19 -48.21 -40.19
CA SER A 87 -28.13 -47.56 -39.30
C SER A 87 -28.76 -48.55 -38.32
N ALA A 88 -29.07 -48.10 -37.10
CA ALA A 88 -30.29 -48.47 -36.40
C ALA A 88 -30.58 -47.53 -35.24
N GLN A 89 -31.71 -46.89 -35.37
CA GLN A 89 -32.48 -46.15 -34.42
C GLN A 89 -33.28 -47.13 -33.55
N VAL A 90 -33.35 -46.92 -32.21
CA VAL A 90 -34.52 -47.28 -31.36
C VAL A 90 -34.43 -46.58 -30.03
N THR A 91 -35.43 -45.81 -29.66
CA THR A 91 -35.91 -45.40 -28.33
C THR A 91 -37.07 -46.36 -27.94
N PRO A 92 -37.76 -46.26 -26.74
CA PRO A 92 -37.40 -45.87 -25.38
C PRO A 92 -37.90 -46.87 -24.28
N ASP A 93 -37.47 -46.66 -23.02
CA ASP A 93 -38.17 -46.79 -21.72
C ASP A 93 -38.93 -48.09 -21.32
N PRO A 94 -39.33 -48.27 -20.02
CA PRO A 94 -38.82 -47.84 -18.71
C PRO A 94 -38.73 -48.96 -17.62
N SER A 95 -38.27 -48.54 -16.40
CA SER A 95 -38.53 -49.11 -15.06
C SER A 95 -37.80 -50.34 -14.59
N SER A 96 -37.05 -50.22 -13.47
CA SER A 96 -37.46 -50.67 -12.14
C SER A 96 -36.31 -50.56 -11.13
N THR A 97 -36.62 -49.92 -10.03
CA THR A 97 -36.28 -50.17 -8.62
C THR A 97 -35.10 -51.06 -8.25
N ALA A 98 -34.16 -50.54 -7.43
CA ALA A 98 -33.92 -50.98 -6.05
C ALA A 98 -32.63 -50.36 -5.50
N GLY A 99 -32.74 -49.88 -4.33
CA GLY A 99 -31.84 -49.16 -3.50
C GLY A 99 -30.49 -49.81 -3.17
N SER A 100 -29.59 -48.95 -2.84
CA SER A 100 -28.55 -49.19 -1.83
C SER A 100 -28.12 -47.87 -1.22
N ASP A 101 -28.36 -47.78 0.03
CA ASP A 101 -27.93 -46.83 1.00
C ASP A 101 -26.38 -46.74 1.01
N THR A 102 -25.85 -45.54 0.78
CA THR A 102 -24.46 -45.25 1.16
C THR A 102 -24.43 -43.85 1.75
N THR A 103 -24.51 -43.83 3.06
CA THR A 103 -24.33 -42.67 3.90
C THR A 103 -22.95 -42.08 3.70
N LEU A 104 -22.93 -40.83 3.19
CA LEU A 104 -21.74 -39.97 3.21
C LEU A 104 -21.54 -39.46 4.63
N PRO A 105 -20.36 -39.55 5.25
CA PRO A 105 -20.15 -38.93 6.55
C PRO A 105 -20.12 -37.40 6.37
N THR A 106 -21.06 -36.76 7.03
CA THR A 106 -21.05 -35.30 7.26
C THR A 106 -19.94 -34.99 8.26
N ASP A 107 -18.78 -34.67 7.79
CA ASP A 107 -17.71 -34.12 8.63
C ASP A 107 -18.02 -32.65 8.90
N THR A 108 -18.79 -32.43 9.95
CA THR A 108 -19.00 -31.11 10.52
C THR A 108 -17.78 -30.78 11.36
N THR A 109 -16.70 -30.35 10.72
CA THR A 109 -15.64 -29.65 11.41
C THR A 109 -16.21 -28.34 11.91
N ALA A 110 -16.50 -28.30 13.18
CA ALA A 110 -16.83 -27.08 13.92
C ALA A 110 -15.69 -26.09 13.68
N VAL A 111 -15.97 -25.05 12.90
CA VAL A 111 -15.09 -23.89 12.76
C VAL A 111 -15.05 -23.24 14.14
N THR A 112 -13.97 -23.44 14.85
CA THR A 112 -13.67 -22.72 16.10
C THR A 112 -13.65 -21.24 15.76
N PRO A 113 -14.45 -20.38 16.39
CA PRO A 113 -14.38 -18.95 16.16
C PRO A 113 -12.97 -18.45 16.44
N PRO A 114 -12.43 -17.51 15.63
CA PRO A 114 -11.11 -16.94 15.88
C PRO A 114 -11.07 -16.33 17.29
N PRO A 115 -9.94 -16.43 18.01
CA PRO A 115 -9.86 -15.96 19.37
C PRO A 115 -10.19 -14.46 19.43
N SER A 116 -11.17 -14.14 20.25
CA SER A 116 -11.54 -12.76 20.58
C SER A 116 -10.29 -11.95 20.91
N ILE A 117 -10.19 -10.74 20.37
CA ILE A 117 -9.09 -9.81 20.65
C ILE A 117 -9.27 -9.31 22.08
N THR A 118 -8.83 -10.10 23.05
CA THR A 118 -8.78 -9.68 24.46
C THR A 118 -7.53 -8.82 24.64
N PRO A 119 -7.64 -7.59 25.18
CA PRO A 119 -6.47 -6.83 25.57
C PRO A 119 -5.66 -7.64 26.58
N GLY A 120 -4.35 -7.80 26.34
CA GLY A 120 -3.45 -8.55 27.22
C GLY A 120 -3.60 -8.10 28.67
N ALA A 121 -3.77 -9.06 29.59
CA ALA A 121 -3.90 -8.79 31.03
C ALA A 121 -2.66 -8.03 31.51
N SER A 122 -2.88 -6.85 32.04
CA SER A 122 -1.91 -5.95 32.61
C SER A 122 -1.29 -6.57 33.87
N ALA A 123 -0.04 -6.98 33.81
CA ALA A 123 0.83 -6.93 34.99
C ALA A 123 0.95 -5.45 35.40
N SER A 124 1.02 -5.14 36.68
CA SER A 124 1.18 -3.79 37.20
C SER A 124 2.57 -3.23 36.83
N ALA A 125 2.74 -2.86 35.57
CA ALA A 125 3.89 -2.12 35.09
C ALA A 125 3.79 -0.70 35.66
N GLN A 126 4.87 -0.18 36.28
CA GLN A 126 4.90 1.19 36.73
C GLN A 126 4.96 2.10 35.50
N THR A 127 3.93 2.90 35.32
CA THR A 127 3.93 3.94 34.31
C THR A 127 4.92 5.05 34.69
N ILE A 128 5.70 5.52 33.73
CA ILE A 128 6.57 6.68 33.93
C ILE A 128 5.74 7.95 34.24
N THR A 129 6.35 8.90 34.93
CA THR A 129 5.69 10.18 35.25
C THR A 129 5.41 10.99 33.97
N ALA A 130 4.46 11.93 34.04
CA ALA A 130 4.15 12.82 32.92
C ALA A 130 5.38 13.60 32.40
N ASP A 131 6.26 14.06 33.29
CA ASP A 131 7.50 14.74 32.92
C ASP A 131 8.48 13.80 32.20
N GLN A 132 8.62 12.55 32.66
CA GLN A 132 9.44 11.54 32.00
C GLN A 132 8.88 11.22 30.60
N ARG A 133 7.55 11.07 30.50
CA ARG A 133 6.89 10.83 29.23
C ARG A 133 7.10 11.97 28.22
N THR A 134 6.95 13.22 28.68
CA THR A 134 7.23 14.41 27.85
C THR A 134 8.68 14.43 27.34
N LYS A 135 9.65 14.11 28.18
CA LYS A 135 11.06 14.00 27.78
C LYS A 135 11.30 12.86 26.82
N ALA A 136 10.69 11.70 27.05
CA ALA A 136 10.80 10.53 26.17
C ALA A 136 10.19 10.81 24.79
N LEU A 137 9.03 11.47 24.73
CA LEU A 137 8.42 11.88 23.46
C LEU A 137 9.29 12.88 22.68
N ALA A 138 9.90 13.83 23.37
CA ALA A 138 10.83 14.77 22.75
C ALA A 138 12.08 14.05 22.21
N ALA A 139 12.63 13.09 22.95
CA ALA A 139 13.74 12.25 22.50
C ALA A 139 13.36 11.40 21.28
N LEU A 140 12.17 10.79 21.29
CA LEU A 140 11.61 10.07 20.13
C LEU A 140 11.51 10.97 18.90
N SER A 141 10.98 12.18 19.06
CA SER A 141 10.88 13.17 17.97
C SER A 141 12.25 13.49 17.38
N ALA A 142 13.26 13.68 18.20
CA ALA A 142 14.64 13.92 17.76
C ALA A 142 15.22 12.70 17.02
N SER A 143 14.96 11.48 17.50
CA SER A 143 15.43 10.24 16.88
C SER A 143 14.77 10.02 15.50
N VAL A 144 13.46 10.21 15.38
CA VAL A 144 12.73 10.13 14.11
C VAL A 144 13.26 11.16 13.11
N LYS A 145 13.46 12.40 13.57
CA LYS A 145 14.04 13.47 12.74
C LYS A 145 15.44 13.11 12.25
N THR A 146 16.32 12.67 13.15
CA THR A 146 17.70 12.29 12.81
C THR A 146 17.74 11.14 11.82
N LEU A 147 16.91 10.10 12.02
CA LEU A 147 16.81 8.96 11.12
C LEU A 147 16.39 9.40 9.70
N LEU A 148 15.35 10.22 9.61
CA LEU A 148 14.74 10.57 8.32
C LEU A 148 15.48 11.67 7.57
N ASP A 149 16.09 12.64 8.28
CA ASP A 149 16.91 13.68 7.64
C ASP A 149 18.25 13.13 7.08
N ALA A 150 18.69 11.97 7.55
CA ALA A 150 19.87 11.29 7.03
C ALA A 150 19.60 10.49 5.73
N GLN A 151 18.34 10.37 5.32
CA GLN A 151 17.95 9.61 4.13
C GLN A 151 17.71 10.51 2.93
N ASP A 152 18.10 10.03 1.74
CA ASP A 152 17.67 10.63 0.48
C ASP A 152 16.20 10.27 0.20
N GLY A 153 15.39 11.24 -0.21
CA GLY A 153 13.98 11.02 -0.54
C GLY A 153 13.03 11.89 0.26
N ARG A 154 11.77 11.48 0.27
CA ARG A 154 10.69 12.17 0.98
C ARG A 154 10.07 11.21 1.98
N TYR A 155 9.86 11.68 3.20
CA TYR A 155 9.34 10.88 4.31
C TYR A 155 8.31 11.69 5.07
N SER A 156 7.24 11.03 5.48
CA SER A 156 6.18 11.64 6.27
C SER A 156 5.71 10.63 7.32
N VAL A 157 5.63 11.05 8.57
CA VAL A 157 5.25 10.18 9.69
C VAL A 157 4.19 10.87 10.52
N TYR A 158 3.20 10.11 10.97
CA TYR A 158 2.25 10.54 11.99
C TYR A 158 1.92 9.39 12.93
N TYR A 159 2.07 9.67 14.22
CA TYR A 159 1.73 8.80 15.33
C TYR A 159 0.62 9.42 16.15
N MET A 160 -0.30 8.60 16.61
CA MET A 160 -1.34 8.99 17.57
C MET A 160 -1.59 7.85 18.55
N ASN A 161 -1.39 8.12 19.83
CA ASN A 161 -1.80 7.23 20.90
C ASN A 161 -3.33 7.30 21.06
N LEU A 162 -4.00 6.15 20.99
CA LEU A 162 -5.45 6.04 21.01
C LEU A 162 -6.05 6.05 22.43
N ASN A 163 -5.22 5.88 23.45
CA ASN A 163 -5.64 5.86 24.86
C ASN A 163 -5.59 7.26 25.50
N ASN A 164 -4.58 8.06 25.17
CA ASN A 164 -4.37 9.37 25.79
C ASN A 164 -4.37 10.55 24.82
N GLY A 165 -4.41 10.30 23.50
CA GLY A 165 -4.46 11.32 22.47
C GLY A 165 -3.12 11.99 22.14
N GLU A 166 -2.00 11.50 22.68
CA GLU A 166 -0.66 11.98 22.38
C GLU A 166 -0.33 11.80 20.89
N THR A 167 0.34 12.78 20.29
CA THR A 167 0.70 12.75 18.87
C THR A 167 2.13 13.15 18.63
N LEU A 168 2.72 12.60 17.55
CA LEU A 168 4.00 13.03 17.02
C LEU A 168 3.95 13.01 15.49
N GLY A 169 4.46 14.04 14.85
CA GLY A 169 4.51 14.12 13.39
C GLY A 169 5.86 14.59 12.86
N TYR A 170 6.25 14.02 11.71
CA TYR A 170 7.37 14.49 10.90
C TYR A 170 6.87 14.72 9.47
N LYS A 171 6.89 15.99 9.02
CA LYS A 171 6.34 16.39 7.70
C LYS A 171 4.96 15.78 7.41
N GLN A 172 4.17 15.58 8.45
CA GLN A 172 2.95 14.76 8.46
C GLN A 172 1.81 15.31 7.60
N LYS A 173 1.95 16.52 7.09
CA LYS A 173 0.97 17.19 6.21
C LYS A 173 1.41 17.24 4.75
N ASP A 174 2.62 16.78 4.45
CA ASP A 174 3.15 16.83 3.09
C ASP A 174 2.33 15.93 2.15
N PRO A 175 2.05 16.40 0.93
CA PRO A 175 1.38 15.57 -0.07
C PRO A 175 2.29 14.42 -0.52
N MET A 176 1.84 13.18 -0.30
CA MET A 176 2.55 11.96 -0.65
C MET A 176 1.69 11.07 -1.55
N VAL A 177 2.32 10.20 -2.33
CA VAL A 177 1.61 9.13 -3.06
C VAL A 177 0.98 8.19 -2.05
N SER A 178 -0.33 7.97 -2.14
CA SER A 178 -1.01 7.05 -1.23
C SER A 178 -0.74 5.58 -1.57
N ALA A 179 -0.57 5.28 -2.85
CA ALA A 179 -0.61 3.90 -3.35
C ALA A 179 -1.79 3.13 -2.72
N SER A 180 -1.63 1.83 -2.45
CA SER A 180 -2.70 1.00 -1.89
C SER A 180 -3.00 1.22 -0.40
N SER A 181 -2.21 2.03 0.33
CA SER A 181 -2.51 2.31 1.75
C SER A 181 -3.88 3.02 1.93
N ILE A 182 -4.35 3.74 0.92
CA ILE A 182 -5.68 4.38 0.92
C ILE A 182 -6.84 3.36 0.99
N LYS A 183 -6.62 2.10 0.65
CA LYS A 183 -7.64 1.04 0.66
C LYS A 183 -8.21 0.81 2.08
N ILE A 184 -7.48 1.19 3.12
CA ILE A 184 -8.01 1.18 4.50
C ILE A 184 -9.27 2.06 4.61
N ALA A 185 -9.27 3.25 3.98
CA ALA A 185 -10.43 4.14 3.99
C ALA A 185 -11.62 3.55 3.21
N TYR A 186 -11.38 2.96 2.04
CA TYR A 186 -12.44 2.40 1.20
C TYR A 186 -13.13 1.23 1.87
N ASN A 187 -12.35 0.31 2.45
CA ASN A 187 -12.89 -0.86 3.14
C ASN A 187 -13.57 -0.47 4.46
N THR A 188 -13.05 0.50 5.20
CA THR A 188 -13.74 1.02 6.39
C THR A 188 -15.09 1.63 6.02
N TYR A 189 -15.18 2.38 4.92
CA TYR A 189 -16.45 2.95 4.46
C TYR A 189 -17.45 1.89 4.01
N LEU A 190 -16.98 0.84 3.31
CA LEU A 190 -17.79 -0.32 2.95
C LEU A 190 -18.43 -0.95 4.20
N TYR A 191 -17.62 -1.24 5.21
CA TYR A 191 -18.09 -1.83 6.47
C TYR A 191 -19.00 -0.89 7.25
N LYS A 192 -18.74 0.42 7.21
CA LYS A 192 -19.65 1.42 7.80
C LYS A 192 -21.02 1.38 7.13
N LYS A 193 -21.10 1.35 5.81
CA LYS A 193 -22.37 1.22 5.07
C LYS A 193 -23.09 -0.09 5.40
N ALA A 194 -22.35 -1.19 5.63
CA ALA A 194 -22.93 -2.46 6.07
C ALA A 194 -23.47 -2.37 7.50
N ALA A 195 -22.70 -1.79 8.43
CA ALA A 195 -23.11 -1.59 9.81
C ALA A 195 -24.34 -0.66 9.93
N ASP A 196 -24.44 0.33 9.04
CA ASP A 196 -25.61 1.24 8.95
C ASP A 196 -26.83 0.57 8.26
N GLY A 197 -26.71 -0.69 7.79
CA GLY A 197 -27.78 -1.43 7.12
C GLY A 197 -28.10 -0.95 5.68
N THR A 198 -27.23 -0.11 5.08
CA THR A 198 -27.44 0.41 3.72
C THR A 198 -26.98 -0.53 2.61
N LEU A 199 -26.18 -1.56 2.96
CA LEU A 199 -25.78 -2.66 2.07
C LEU A 199 -25.57 -3.94 2.90
N SER A 200 -25.44 -5.09 2.22
CA SER A 200 -25.04 -6.36 2.85
C SER A 200 -23.66 -6.78 2.36
N LEU A 201 -22.80 -7.24 3.25
CA LEU A 201 -21.49 -7.79 2.88
C LEU A 201 -21.61 -9.10 2.10
N ASP A 202 -22.78 -9.78 2.14
CA ASP A 202 -23.07 -10.98 1.37
C ASP A 202 -23.55 -10.64 -0.07
N GLU A 203 -23.81 -9.37 -0.38
CA GLU A 203 -24.17 -8.96 -1.72
C GLU A 203 -23.07 -9.30 -2.72
N GLU A 204 -23.44 -9.99 -3.81
CA GLU A 204 -22.53 -10.37 -4.88
C GLU A 204 -22.45 -9.32 -5.99
N LEU A 205 -21.24 -9.00 -6.41
CA LEU A 205 -20.98 -8.19 -7.59
C LEU A 205 -20.34 -9.05 -8.69
N ALA A 206 -20.81 -8.87 -9.93
CA ALA A 206 -20.16 -9.46 -11.09
C ALA A 206 -18.95 -8.61 -11.52
N TYR A 207 -17.80 -9.27 -11.70
CA TYR A 207 -16.59 -8.66 -12.24
C TYR A 207 -16.79 -8.20 -13.68
N ASN A 208 -16.47 -6.96 -13.97
CA ASN A 208 -16.43 -6.41 -15.31
C ASN A 208 -14.97 -6.33 -15.78
N SER A 209 -14.58 -7.18 -16.74
CA SER A 209 -13.20 -7.26 -17.23
C SER A 209 -12.79 -6.13 -18.19
N ALA A 210 -13.64 -5.15 -18.44
CA ALA A 210 -13.22 -3.93 -19.11
C ALA A 210 -12.20 -3.16 -18.27
N PRO A 211 -11.23 -2.47 -18.87
CA PRO A 211 -10.28 -1.65 -18.13
C PRO A 211 -10.97 -0.58 -17.26
N TYR A 212 -10.38 -0.31 -16.10
CA TYR A 212 -10.83 0.81 -15.24
C TYR A 212 -10.58 2.16 -15.96
N PRO A 213 -11.51 3.16 -15.92
CA PRO A 213 -12.70 3.22 -15.05
C PRO A 213 -14.02 2.68 -15.69
N GLU A 214 -14.03 2.20 -16.93
CA GLU A 214 -15.25 1.68 -17.60
C GLU A 214 -15.65 0.30 -17.06
N GLY A 215 -14.69 -0.43 -16.49
CA GLY A 215 -14.86 -1.70 -15.81
C GLY A 215 -14.02 -1.77 -14.54
N ASP A 216 -13.69 -2.99 -14.12
CA ASP A 216 -12.99 -3.24 -12.88
C ASP A 216 -11.52 -3.65 -13.08
N LEU A 217 -11.09 -3.94 -14.32
CA LEU A 217 -9.75 -4.46 -14.60
C LEU A 217 -8.68 -3.39 -14.37
N GLU A 218 -7.83 -3.65 -13.41
CA GLU A 218 -6.58 -2.93 -13.19
C GLU A 218 -5.49 -3.94 -12.89
N THR A 219 -4.46 -3.99 -13.75
CA THR A 219 -3.34 -4.91 -13.61
C THR A 219 -2.43 -4.52 -12.44
N GLY A 220 -1.69 -5.49 -11.93
CA GLY A 220 -0.77 -5.30 -10.80
C GLY A 220 -1.01 -6.35 -9.71
N THR A 221 -1.33 -5.91 -8.50
CA THR A 221 -1.59 -6.82 -7.38
C THR A 221 -2.98 -7.44 -7.43
N GLY A 222 -3.08 -8.68 -6.93
CA GLY A 222 -4.34 -9.41 -6.78
C GLY A 222 -4.59 -10.47 -7.84
N THR A 223 -5.66 -11.22 -7.65
CA THR A 223 -6.01 -12.44 -8.41
C THR A 223 -7.20 -12.24 -9.34
N ILE A 224 -8.12 -11.32 -9.04
CA ILE A 224 -9.35 -11.12 -9.84
C ILE A 224 -9.06 -10.71 -11.29
N GLN A 225 -7.93 -10.03 -11.55
CA GLN A 225 -7.51 -9.62 -12.88
C GLN A 225 -7.43 -10.78 -13.91
N THR A 226 -7.31 -12.04 -13.45
CA THR A 226 -7.26 -13.23 -14.29
C THR A 226 -8.60 -13.97 -14.36
N SER A 227 -9.63 -13.49 -13.68
CA SER A 227 -10.95 -14.12 -13.65
C SER A 227 -11.74 -13.88 -14.91
N ALA A 228 -12.66 -14.79 -15.22
CA ALA A 228 -13.57 -14.61 -16.33
C ALA A 228 -14.52 -13.42 -16.09
N ASN A 229 -14.86 -12.72 -17.17
CA ASN A 229 -15.87 -11.66 -17.09
C ASN A 229 -17.20 -12.21 -16.56
N GLY A 230 -17.81 -11.48 -15.63
CA GLY A 230 -19.06 -11.88 -14.99
C GLY A 230 -18.90 -12.82 -13.78
N THR A 231 -17.67 -13.23 -13.42
CA THR A 231 -17.43 -13.96 -12.17
C THR A 231 -17.92 -13.14 -10.98
N LYS A 232 -18.68 -13.77 -10.08
CA LYS A 232 -19.29 -13.10 -8.94
C LYS A 232 -18.47 -13.25 -7.67
N TYR A 233 -18.42 -12.19 -6.88
CA TYR A 233 -17.76 -12.12 -5.58
C TYR A 233 -18.64 -11.37 -4.61
N SER A 234 -18.76 -11.87 -3.37
CA SER A 234 -19.41 -11.13 -2.29
C SER A 234 -18.58 -9.90 -1.89
N LEU A 235 -19.23 -8.87 -1.35
CA LEU A 235 -18.53 -7.67 -0.85
C LEU A 235 -17.54 -8.01 0.26
N SER A 236 -17.84 -9.01 1.10
CA SER A 236 -16.90 -9.50 2.12
C SER A 236 -15.64 -10.13 1.50
N THR A 237 -15.80 -10.96 0.45
CA THR A 237 -14.68 -11.52 -0.31
C THR A 237 -13.85 -10.43 -0.99
N LEU A 238 -14.49 -9.44 -1.61
CA LEU A 238 -13.81 -8.32 -2.25
C LEU A 238 -13.02 -7.51 -1.23
N SER A 239 -13.59 -7.25 -0.05
CA SER A 239 -12.88 -6.55 1.03
C SER A 239 -11.66 -7.33 1.49
N ASN A 240 -11.81 -8.62 1.77
CA ASN A 240 -10.69 -9.49 2.15
C ASN A 240 -9.56 -9.41 1.12
N LEU A 241 -9.83 -9.64 -0.18
CA LEU A 241 -8.83 -9.57 -1.24
C LEU A 241 -8.20 -8.16 -1.37
N SER A 242 -9.00 -7.10 -1.22
CA SER A 242 -8.54 -5.71 -1.28
C SER A 242 -7.52 -5.39 -0.19
N VAL A 243 -7.67 -5.92 1.03
CA VAL A 243 -6.79 -5.58 2.15
C VAL A 243 -5.67 -6.60 2.34
N THR A 244 -5.90 -7.92 2.17
CA THR A 244 -4.91 -8.97 2.46
C THR A 244 -3.84 -9.07 1.38
N ILE A 245 -4.23 -9.12 0.11
CA ILE A 245 -3.33 -9.23 -1.05
C ILE A 245 -3.31 -7.97 -1.92
N SER A 246 -3.98 -6.92 -1.44
CA SER A 246 -4.06 -5.62 -2.15
C SER A 246 -4.65 -5.70 -3.56
N ASP A 247 -5.64 -6.58 -3.81
CA ASP A 247 -6.26 -6.78 -5.13
C ASP A 247 -6.86 -5.48 -5.67
N ASN A 248 -6.39 -5.05 -6.84
CA ASN A 248 -6.82 -3.81 -7.47
C ASN A 248 -8.22 -3.94 -8.05
N CYS A 249 -8.53 -5.07 -8.70
CA CYS A 249 -9.85 -5.30 -9.27
C CYS A 249 -10.93 -5.41 -8.17
N ALA A 250 -10.63 -6.10 -7.06
CA ALA A 250 -11.51 -6.12 -5.89
C ALA A 250 -11.80 -4.70 -5.37
N THR A 251 -10.77 -3.87 -5.29
CA THR A 251 -10.90 -2.47 -4.86
C THR A 251 -11.78 -1.67 -5.82
N ASN A 252 -11.60 -1.83 -7.13
CA ASN A 252 -12.41 -1.13 -8.14
C ASN A 252 -13.87 -1.56 -8.10
N MET A 253 -14.16 -2.86 -7.89
CA MET A 253 -15.52 -3.37 -7.67
C MET A 253 -16.16 -2.75 -6.40
N ILE A 254 -15.43 -2.65 -5.30
CA ILE A 254 -15.88 -1.97 -4.09
C ILE A 254 -16.17 -0.48 -4.36
N LEU A 255 -15.24 0.23 -5.00
CA LEU A 255 -15.43 1.63 -5.35
C LEU A 255 -16.66 1.83 -6.24
N ARG A 256 -16.86 0.98 -7.25
CA ARG A 256 -18.06 0.99 -8.09
C ARG A 256 -19.34 0.83 -7.28
N LYS A 257 -19.37 -0.09 -6.29
CA LYS A 257 -20.52 -0.28 -5.39
C LYS A 257 -20.75 0.94 -4.50
N LEU A 258 -19.70 1.61 -4.07
CA LEU A 258 -19.78 2.81 -3.22
C LEU A 258 -20.07 4.11 -3.99
N GLY A 259 -20.33 4.05 -5.30
CA GLY A 259 -20.63 5.23 -6.13
C GLY A 259 -19.40 5.91 -6.73
N GLY A 260 -18.25 5.23 -6.72
CA GLY A 260 -16.98 5.71 -7.25
C GLY A 260 -16.13 6.48 -6.25
N ILE A 261 -14.89 6.74 -6.65
CA ILE A 261 -13.91 7.38 -5.76
C ILE A 261 -14.30 8.81 -5.35
N ASP A 262 -15.02 9.55 -6.19
CA ASP A 262 -15.47 10.91 -5.84
C ASP A 262 -16.54 10.89 -4.74
N ALA A 263 -17.47 9.91 -4.77
CA ALA A 263 -18.45 9.70 -3.72
C ALA A 263 -17.76 9.31 -2.40
N VAL A 264 -16.85 8.32 -2.42
CA VAL A 264 -16.08 7.91 -1.23
C VAL A 264 -15.29 9.08 -0.65
N ASN A 265 -14.66 9.88 -1.50
CA ASN A 265 -13.91 11.05 -1.05
C ASN A 265 -14.82 12.08 -0.36
N SER A 266 -15.95 12.44 -0.97
CA SER A 266 -16.85 13.48 -0.45
C SER A 266 -17.67 13.03 0.75
N GLU A 267 -18.15 11.78 0.77
CA GLU A 267 -19.04 11.26 1.81
C GLU A 267 -18.31 10.70 3.03
N TYR A 268 -17.07 10.25 2.86
CA TYR A 268 -16.33 9.57 3.92
C TYR A 268 -14.96 10.20 4.21
N MET A 269 -14.09 10.35 3.21
CA MET A 269 -12.71 10.77 3.46
C MET A 269 -12.63 12.21 3.94
N VAL A 270 -13.20 13.16 3.20
CA VAL A 270 -13.17 14.60 3.53
C VAL A 270 -13.78 14.90 4.91
N PRO A 271 -14.93 14.33 5.30
CA PRO A 271 -15.48 14.54 6.65
C PRO A 271 -14.58 14.05 7.80
N ILE A 272 -13.70 13.09 7.57
CA ILE A 272 -12.78 12.55 8.58
C ILE A 272 -11.49 13.36 8.62
N SER A 273 -10.86 13.55 7.48
CA SER A 273 -9.63 14.34 7.32
C SER A 273 -9.38 14.67 5.85
N ALA A 274 -9.00 15.91 5.59
CA ALA A 274 -8.65 16.39 4.25
C ALA A 274 -7.53 17.44 4.34
N VAL A 275 -6.47 17.13 5.08
CA VAL A 275 -5.23 17.93 5.08
C VAL A 275 -4.69 18.01 3.65
N VAL A 276 -4.71 16.86 2.95
CA VAL A 276 -4.53 16.76 1.51
C VAL A 276 -5.77 16.10 0.92
N ASN A 277 -6.62 16.88 0.26
CA ASN A 277 -7.82 16.33 -0.37
C ASN A 277 -7.43 15.43 -1.53
N TYR A 278 -7.79 14.15 -1.45
CA TYR A 278 -7.40 13.11 -2.40
C TYR A 278 -7.81 13.40 -3.86
N ARG A 279 -8.88 14.16 -4.06
CA ARG A 279 -9.45 14.47 -5.38
C ARG A 279 -9.11 15.85 -5.92
N ILE A 280 -8.44 16.69 -5.12
CA ILE A 280 -7.98 18.02 -5.55
C ILE A 280 -6.50 17.93 -5.96
N PRO A 281 -6.11 18.47 -7.14
CA PRO A 281 -4.71 18.52 -7.52
C PRO A 281 -3.89 19.35 -6.53
N VAL A 282 -2.73 18.85 -6.16
CA VAL A 282 -1.75 19.56 -5.35
C VAL A 282 -0.41 19.64 -6.05
N THR A 283 0.33 20.74 -5.85
CA THR A 283 1.70 20.89 -6.31
C THR A 283 2.65 20.45 -5.20
N TYR A 284 3.65 19.66 -5.53
CA TYR A 284 4.65 19.12 -4.61
C TYR A 284 5.96 18.89 -5.35
N THR A 285 7.06 18.84 -4.61
CA THR A 285 8.36 18.41 -5.14
C THR A 285 8.48 16.90 -4.93
N ASP A 286 8.78 16.13 -5.99
CA ASP A 286 8.98 14.68 -5.88
C ASP A 286 10.34 14.32 -5.26
N TYR A 287 10.61 13.02 -5.06
CA TYR A 287 11.87 12.54 -4.47
C TYR A 287 13.11 12.84 -5.35
N ALA A 288 12.94 13.11 -6.64
CA ALA A 288 13.99 13.50 -7.56
C ALA A 288 14.20 15.02 -7.63
N GLY A 289 13.49 15.80 -6.77
CA GLY A 289 13.58 17.26 -6.73
C GLY A 289 12.79 17.98 -7.82
N GLN A 290 11.88 17.27 -8.53
CA GLN A 290 11.09 17.83 -9.61
C GLN A 290 9.73 18.32 -9.09
N GLU A 291 9.32 19.52 -9.51
CA GLU A 291 7.97 19.99 -9.24
C GLU A 291 6.94 19.20 -10.05
N LYS A 292 5.92 18.72 -9.41
CA LYS A 292 4.81 17.93 -9.96
C LYS A 292 3.48 18.49 -9.47
N THR A 293 2.45 18.33 -10.28
CA THR A 293 1.06 18.59 -9.88
C THR A 293 0.23 17.36 -10.18
N GLY A 294 -0.56 16.90 -9.22
CA GLY A 294 -1.37 15.70 -9.39
C GLY A 294 -2.44 15.52 -8.32
N LYS A 295 -3.42 14.70 -8.65
CA LYS A 295 -4.45 14.17 -7.73
C LYS A 295 -3.96 12.89 -7.07
N GLN A 296 -4.81 12.29 -6.23
CA GLN A 296 -4.55 11.02 -5.52
C GLN A 296 -3.31 11.11 -4.63
N ARG A 297 -3.17 12.26 -3.98
CA ARG A 297 -2.21 12.47 -2.91
C ARG A 297 -2.92 12.45 -1.57
N THR A 298 -2.22 11.97 -0.56
CA THR A 298 -2.65 11.92 0.83
C THR A 298 -1.56 12.50 1.72
N SER A 299 -1.84 12.60 3.01
CA SER A 299 -0.82 12.90 4.02
C SER A 299 -0.77 11.78 5.06
N ALA A 300 0.32 11.71 5.83
CA ALA A 300 0.38 10.75 6.94
C ALA A 300 -0.71 11.04 7.98
N THR A 301 -1.07 12.33 8.18
CA THR A 301 -2.20 12.72 9.03
C THR A 301 -3.51 12.15 8.52
N ASP A 302 -3.82 12.29 7.21
CA ASP A 302 -5.09 11.83 6.66
C ASP A 302 -5.25 10.31 6.81
N LEU A 303 -4.24 9.54 6.41
CA LEU A 303 -4.28 8.08 6.53
C LEU A 303 -4.40 7.61 7.99
N ALA A 304 -3.67 8.24 8.89
CA ALA A 304 -3.78 7.93 10.32
C ALA A 304 -5.17 8.25 10.88
N MET A 305 -5.81 9.32 10.40
CA MET A 305 -7.18 9.66 10.80
C MET A 305 -8.20 8.66 10.26
N TYR A 306 -7.99 8.08 9.07
CA TYR A 306 -8.85 7.00 8.56
C TYR A 306 -8.67 5.72 9.39
N ALA A 307 -7.44 5.36 9.77
CA ALA A 307 -7.16 4.23 10.66
C ALA A 307 -7.75 4.45 12.07
N LYS A 308 -7.62 5.67 12.63
CA LYS A 308 -8.28 6.03 13.90
C LYS A 308 -9.79 5.89 13.81
N ASN A 309 -10.40 6.31 12.70
CA ASN A 309 -11.84 6.17 12.51
C ASN A 309 -12.26 4.70 12.50
N LEU A 310 -11.53 3.82 11.79
CA LEU A 310 -11.75 2.38 11.86
C LEU A 310 -11.68 1.85 13.30
N TYR A 311 -10.64 2.21 14.05
CA TYR A 311 -10.50 1.82 15.45
C TYR A 311 -11.71 2.27 16.29
N THR A 312 -12.15 3.51 16.12
CA THR A 312 -13.30 4.06 16.85
C THR A 312 -14.59 3.29 16.54
N LEU A 313 -14.83 2.99 15.26
CA LEU A 313 -15.98 2.21 14.81
C LEU A 313 -15.93 0.77 15.33
N TYR A 314 -14.75 0.14 15.26
CA TYR A 314 -14.53 -1.20 15.80
C TYR A 314 -14.80 -1.25 17.31
N LYS A 315 -14.28 -0.31 18.09
CA LYS A 315 -14.51 -0.25 19.55
C LYS A 315 -15.99 -0.01 19.89
N ALA A 316 -16.71 0.73 19.05
CA ALA A 316 -18.14 1.01 19.26
C ALA A 316 -19.04 -0.18 18.87
N ALA A 317 -18.71 -0.93 17.84
CA ALA A 317 -19.48 -2.06 17.32
C ALA A 317 -18.56 -3.20 16.85
N PRO A 318 -17.89 -3.94 17.76
CA PRO A 318 -16.86 -4.92 17.39
C PRO A 318 -17.35 -5.94 16.36
N ALA A 319 -18.52 -6.52 16.56
CA ALA A 319 -19.07 -7.55 15.67
C ALA A 319 -19.24 -7.10 14.21
N SER A 320 -19.47 -5.80 13.99
CA SER A 320 -19.64 -5.26 12.64
C SER A 320 -18.32 -5.04 11.89
N TYR A 321 -17.19 -4.99 12.59
CA TYR A 321 -15.88 -4.66 12.00
C TYR A 321 -14.82 -5.74 12.26
N GLU A 322 -15.15 -6.83 12.99
CA GLU A 322 -14.21 -7.88 13.36
C GLU A 322 -13.53 -8.52 12.15
N GLN A 323 -14.31 -8.80 11.10
CA GLN A 323 -13.76 -9.41 9.90
C GLN A 323 -12.72 -8.49 9.23
N LEU A 324 -13.06 -7.19 9.04
CA LEU A 324 -12.12 -6.23 8.46
C LEU A 324 -10.85 -6.08 9.32
N MET A 325 -11.02 -6.03 10.64
CA MET A 325 -9.90 -5.92 11.57
C MET A 325 -9.00 -7.17 11.49
N THR A 326 -9.60 -8.35 11.42
CA THR A 326 -8.89 -9.64 11.26
C THR A 326 -8.14 -9.67 9.92
N ASP A 327 -8.80 -9.29 8.82
CA ASP A 327 -8.18 -9.25 7.50
C ASP A 327 -6.97 -8.31 7.46
N LEU A 328 -7.07 -7.14 8.11
CA LEU A 328 -5.96 -6.20 8.24
C LEU A 328 -4.82 -6.71 9.13
N CYS A 329 -5.10 -7.62 10.09
CA CYS A 329 -4.07 -8.26 10.92
C CYS A 329 -3.41 -9.46 10.23
N THR A 330 -3.97 -9.97 9.14
CA THR A 330 -3.53 -11.20 8.47
C THR A 330 -3.14 -10.98 7.01
N THR A 331 -2.62 -9.79 6.69
CA THR A 331 -2.16 -9.48 5.33
C THR A 331 -0.93 -10.31 4.97
N GLU A 332 -0.70 -10.54 3.66
CA GLU A 332 0.51 -11.22 3.17
C GLU A 332 1.78 -10.36 3.31
N TYR A 333 1.63 -9.08 3.62
CA TYR A 333 2.73 -8.12 3.71
C TYR A 333 3.23 -8.02 5.16
N THR A 334 4.37 -8.63 5.45
CA THR A 334 4.99 -8.64 6.79
C THR A 334 6.05 -7.55 6.99
N TRP A 335 6.41 -6.84 5.92
CA TRP A 335 7.27 -5.66 6.00
C TRP A 335 6.47 -4.44 6.50
N GLY A 336 7.17 -3.39 6.87
CA GLY A 336 6.53 -2.16 7.33
C GLY A 336 6.36 -2.10 8.85
N ILE A 337 5.19 -1.68 9.32
CA ILE A 337 4.93 -1.52 10.76
C ILE A 337 5.12 -2.83 11.54
N PRO A 338 4.64 -4.01 11.06
CA PRO A 338 4.87 -5.27 11.77
C PRO A 338 6.35 -5.60 12.00
N ALA A 339 7.22 -5.24 11.08
CA ALA A 339 8.67 -5.52 11.19
C ALA A 339 9.37 -4.75 12.35
N GLY A 340 8.71 -3.73 12.90
CA GLY A 340 9.27 -2.91 13.98
C GLY A 340 8.62 -3.11 15.35
N VAL A 341 7.64 -4.01 15.47
CA VAL A 341 6.94 -4.28 16.74
C VAL A 341 7.24 -5.69 17.25
N PRO A 342 7.13 -5.95 18.56
CA PRO A 342 7.23 -7.30 19.10
C PRO A 342 6.19 -8.27 18.51
N ASP A 343 6.56 -9.54 18.33
CA ASP A 343 5.69 -10.57 17.72
C ASP A 343 4.37 -10.81 18.46
N ASN A 344 4.30 -10.46 19.75
CA ASN A 344 3.08 -10.58 20.55
C ASN A 344 2.09 -9.41 20.36
N TYR A 345 2.48 -8.37 19.62
CA TYR A 345 1.56 -7.27 19.27
C TYR A 345 0.83 -7.60 17.98
N LYS A 346 -0.47 -7.34 17.95
CA LYS A 346 -1.24 -7.40 16.71
C LYS A 346 -1.16 -6.05 16.00
N VAL A 347 -1.06 -6.10 14.67
CA VAL A 347 -1.02 -4.92 13.82
C VAL A 347 -2.07 -5.06 12.73
N ALA A 348 -3.13 -4.27 12.82
CA ALA A 348 -4.10 -4.14 11.74
C ALA A 348 -3.60 -3.05 10.79
N HIS A 349 -3.08 -3.42 9.62
CA HIS A 349 -2.39 -2.46 8.76
C HIS A 349 -2.67 -2.64 7.27
N LYS A 350 -2.40 -1.60 6.49
CA LYS A 350 -2.47 -1.62 5.03
C LYS A 350 -1.25 -0.96 4.42
N VAL A 351 -0.46 -1.77 3.73
CA VAL A 351 0.66 -1.27 2.93
C VAL A 351 0.20 -0.66 1.62
N GLY A 352 1.04 0.20 1.07
CA GLY A 352 0.93 0.69 -0.30
C GLY A 352 2.31 0.86 -0.91
N PHE A 353 2.48 0.45 -2.15
CA PHE A 353 3.72 0.66 -2.89
C PHE A 353 3.44 1.01 -4.34
N ASN A 354 4.27 1.85 -4.92
CA ASN A 354 4.23 2.21 -6.33
C ASN A 354 5.64 2.53 -6.83
N PRO A 355 6.27 1.58 -7.56
CA PRO A 355 7.65 1.76 -8.04
C PRO A 355 7.83 2.96 -8.96
N ALA A 356 6.79 3.36 -9.72
CA ALA A 356 6.86 4.53 -10.60
C ALA A 356 7.10 5.85 -9.85
N TYR A 357 6.74 5.88 -8.55
CA TYR A 357 6.96 7.01 -7.65
C TYR A 357 8.00 6.72 -6.57
N GLY A 358 8.63 5.54 -6.62
CA GLY A 358 9.57 5.09 -5.57
C GLY A 358 8.94 5.07 -4.18
N SER A 359 7.63 4.84 -4.10
CA SER A 359 6.90 4.95 -2.84
C SER A 359 6.65 3.59 -2.19
N ASN A 360 6.86 3.55 -0.86
CA ASN A 360 6.43 2.49 0.02
C ASN A 360 5.78 3.14 1.25
N ASN A 361 4.62 2.66 1.64
CA ASN A 361 3.80 3.24 2.69
C ASN A 361 3.27 2.14 3.59
N ASP A 362 3.04 2.48 4.85
CA ASP A 362 2.25 1.65 5.73
C ASP A 362 1.44 2.52 6.71
N VAL A 363 0.21 2.14 6.95
CA VAL A 363 -0.66 2.74 7.97
C VAL A 363 -1.32 1.63 8.75
N GLY A 364 -1.24 1.70 10.07
CA GLY A 364 -1.76 0.64 10.91
C GLY A 364 -2.16 1.08 12.31
N ILE A 365 -2.98 0.23 12.93
CA ILE A 365 -3.37 0.25 14.33
C ILE A 365 -2.53 -0.84 15.01
N VAL A 366 -1.74 -0.47 15.99
CA VAL A 366 -0.93 -1.39 16.79
C VAL A 366 -1.63 -1.60 18.13
N PHE A 367 -1.94 -2.85 18.44
CA PHE A 367 -2.53 -3.26 19.71
C PHE A 367 -1.42 -3.61 20.70
N ALA A 368 -1.09 -2.65 21.56
CA ALA A 368 0.00 -2.70 22.52
C ALA A 368 -0.52 -2.45 23.96
N GLN A 369 0.37 -2.10 24.91
CA GLN A 369 -0.04 -1.62 26.23
C GLN A 369 -0.90 -0.36 26.16
N GLU A 370 -0.59 0.52 25.24
CA GLU A 370 -1.44 1.60 24.77
C GLU A 370 -1.60 1.41 23.25
N ASP A 371 -2.85 1.25 22.80
CA ASP A 371 -3.14 1.13 21.38
C ASP A 371 -2.76 2.43 20.67
N TYR A 372 -2.16 2.33 19.50
CA TYR A 372 -1.77 3.51 18.73
C TYR A 372 -1.94 3.32 17.23
N VAL A 373 -2.11 4.44 16.53
CA VAL A 373 -2.00 4.51 15.07
C VAL A 373 -0.62 4.99 14.71
N LEU A 374 0.00 4.35 13.75
CA LEU A 374 1.21 4.80 13.07
C LEU A 374 0.96 4.84 11.57
N CYS A 375 1.37 5.93 10.94
CA CYS A 375 1.43 6.05 9.48
C CYS A 375 2.82 6.50 9.07
N VAL A 376 3.44 5.76 8.15
CA VAL A 376 4.75 6.08 7.58
C VAL A 376 4.63 6.03 6.06
N LEU A 377 4.89 7.17 5.42
CA LEU A 377 4.90 7.32 3.97
C LEU A 377 6.32 7.60 3.50
N THR A 378 6.75 6.90 2.46
CA THR A 378 8.09 7.06 1.89
C THR A 378 8.05 7.20 0.38
N GLU A 379 8.88 8.05 -0.17
CA GLU A 379 9.22 8.15 -1.58
C GLU A 379 10.75 8.19 -1.68
N SER A 380 11.38 7.00 -1.59
CA SER A 380 12.84 6.84 -1.50
C SER A 380 13.51 6.44 -2.82
N GLY A 381 12.72 6.16 -3.86
CA GLY A 381 13.22 5.62 -5.13
C GLY A 381 13.73 4.17 -5.06
N SER A 382 13.58 3.50 -3.90
CA SER A 382 14.01 2.12 -3.67
C SER A 382 13.04 1.42 -2.73
N ASP A 383 12.47 0.29 -3.17
CA ASP A 383 11.51 -0.47 -2.37
C ASP A 383 12.14 -1.01 -1.09
N SER A 384 13.32 -1.61 -1.17
CA SER A 384 14.02 -2.16 0.00
C SER A 384 14.38 -1.08 1.03
N ASN A 385 14.79 0.11 0.58
CA ASN A 385 15.08 1.22 1.47
C ASN A 385 13.81 1.75 2.13
N GLY A 386 12.74 1.98 1.35
CA GLY A 386 11.47 2.46 1.88
C GLY A 386 10.90 1.51 2.93
N GLN A 387 10.88 0.20 2.65
CA GLN A 387 10.41 -0.83 3.58
C GLN A 387 11.24 -0.89 4.86
N ALA A 388 12.58 -0.84 4.74
CA ALA A 388 13.47 -0.84 5.89
C ALA A 388 13.27 0.39 6.80
N ILE A 389 13.08 1.57 6.21
CA ILE A 389 12.84 2.81 6.96
C ILE A 389 11.51 2.72 7.73
N ILE A 390 10.45 2.17 7.12
CA ILE A 390 9.16 1.99 7.81
C ILE A 390 9.35 1.11 9.05
N GLY A 391 10.06 -0.03 8.93
CA GLY A 391 10.35 -0.91 10.07
C GLY A 391 11.17 -0.22 11.16
N GLN A 392 12.21 0.56 10.79
CA GLN A 392 13.01 1.32 11.77
C GLN A 392 12.20 2.39 12.50
N VAL A 393 11.36 3.14 11.78
CA VAL A 393 10.46 4.12 12.39
C VAL A 393 9.48 3.41 13.33
N SER A 394 8.86 2.30 12.87
CA SER A 394 7.93 1.51 13.69
C SER A 394 8.59 1.05 14.99
N LYS A 395 9.85 0.58 14.91
CA LYS A 395 10.60 0.16 16.10
C LYS A 395 10.79 1.30 17.10
N LEU A 396 11.12 2.50 16.63
CA LEU A 396 11.29 3.67 17.53
C LEU A 396 10.00 3.97 18.32
N PHE A 397 8.82 3.90 17.65
CA PHE A 397 7.55 4.12 18.32
C PHE A 397 7.17 2.96 19.25
N SER A 398 7.42 1.73 18.85
CA SER A 398 7.18 0.54 19.67
C SER A 398 8.04 0.55 20.94
N ASP A 399 9.34 0.86 20.82
CA ASP A 399 10.26 1.00 21.96
C ASP A 399 9.81 2.11 22.91
N TYR A 400 9.32 3.24 22.36
CA TYR A 400 8.77 4.34 23.15
C TYR A 400 7.55 3.92 23.96
N VAL A 401 6.54 3.31 23.31
CA VAL A 401 5.31 2.88 23.98
C VAL A 401 5.64 1.84 25.06
N THR A 402 6.48 0.86 24.75
CA THR A 402 6.92 -0.15 25.71
C THR A 402 7.69 0.47 26.88
N GLY A 403 8.60 1.42 26.62
CA GLY A 403 9.38 2.11 27.63
C GLY A 403 8.56 2.99 28.58
N CYS A 404 7.31 3.33 28.21
CA CYS A 404 6.40 4.04 29.11
C CYS A 404 5.85 3.16 30.24
N TYR A 405 6.10 1.84 30.22
CA TYR A 405 5.56 0.82 31.14
C TYR A 405 6.66 -0.06 31.75
N SER A 406 7.91 0.34 31.71
CA SER A 406 9.06 -0.41 32.24
C SER A 406 9.44 -0.04 33.66
#